data_9f1ef72647466811eab853c5d8fef141
#
_entry.id   9f1ef72647466811eab853c5d8fef141
#
_cell.length_a   1.000
_cell.length_b   1.000
_cell.length_c   1.000
_cell.angle_alpha   90.00
_cell.angle_beta   90.00
_cell.angle_gamma   90.00
#
_symmetry.space_group_name_H-M   'P 1'
#
loop_
_entity.id
_entity.type
_entity.pdbx_description
1 polymer ?
#
loop_
_entity_poly.entity_id
_entity_poly.type
_entity_poly.pdbx_seq_one_letter_code
_entity_poly.pdbx_strand_id
1 'polypeptide(L)'
;MERNSVWRFFVQSRRRAKMKTLGYYNGKYDEIENMSIPMTDRVHWFGDGVYDAGPCRNYHIFAMDEHVDRFFNSAALLDIKIPVSKDELKALLNDLVRKMDTGNLFVYYQVTRGSGLRNHVYPEG
;
A
#
# COMPACT_ATOMS: atom_id res chain seq x y z
N MET A 1 -17.27 -2.88 -15.93
CA MET A 1 -16.17 -2.00 -15.47
C MET A 1 -15.39 -2.75 -14.41
N GLU A 2 -14.22 -3.22 -14.76
CA GLU A 2 -13.33 -3.86 -13.78
C GLU A 2 -12.90 -2.83 -12.76
N ARG A 3 -13.25 -3.08 -11.51
CA ARG A 3 -12.77 -2.28 -10.39
C ARG A 3 -11.36 -2.71 -10.06
N ASN A 4 -10.43 -1.97 -10.56
CA ASN A 4 -9.03 -2.17 -10.21
C ASN A 4 -8.76 -1.44 -8.89
N SER A 5 -8.90 -2.16 -7.78
CA SER A 5 -8.34 -1.71 -6.51
C SER A 5 -6.87 -1.40 -6.73
N VAL A 6 -6.46 -0.23 -6.32
CA VAL A 6 -5.10 0.25 -6.55
C VAL A 6 -4.25 -0.01 -5.31
N TRP A 7 -3.19 -0.77 -5.49
CA TRP A 7 -2.25 -1.14 -4.43
C TRP A 7 -1.02 -0.26 -4.51
N ARG A 8 -0.71 0.38 -3.41
CA ARG A 8 0.51 1.18 -3.26
C ARG A 8 1.28 0.71 -2.05
N PHE A 9 2.49 0.28 -2.28
CA PHE A 9 3.43 -0.01 -1.22
C PHE A 9 4.72 0.72 -1.51
N PHE A 10 5.30 1.35 -0.50
CA PHE A 10 6.63 1.86 -0.61
C PHE A 10 7.42 1.64 0.68
N VAL A 11 8.71 1.53 0.54
CA VAL A 11 9.65 1.39 1.63
C VAL A 11 10.65 2.51 1.54
N GLN A 12 10.83 3.22 2.63
CA GLN A 12 11.74 4.35 2.71
C GLN A 12 12.83 4.10 3.75
N SER A 13 14.09 4.29 3.34
CA SER A 13 15.22 4.27 4.24
C SER A 13 15.31 5.58 5.04
N ARG A 14 15.63 5.49 6.34
CA ARG A 14 15.81 6.66 7.21
C ARG A 14 17.23 7.26 7.16
N ARG A 15 18.14 6.76 6.34
CA ARG A 15 19.51 7.28 6.25
C ARG A 15 19.60 8.44 5.26
N ARG A 16 20.35 9.50 5.67
CA ARG A 16 20.60 10.75 4.91
C ARG A 16 21.42 10.58 3.63
N ALA A 17 22.04 9.45 3.36
CA ALA A 17 22.83 9.19 2.17
C ALA A 17 21.99 8.38 1.17
N LYS A 18 21.68 8.97 0.01
CA LYS A 18 20.94 8.35 -1.11
C LYS A 18 19.83 7.41 -0.63
N MET A 19 18.71 7.98 -0.22
CA MET A 19 17.54 7.19 0.15
C MET A 19 17.07 6.44 -1.09
N LYS A 20 17.33 5.14 -1.10
CA LYS A 20 16.73 4.25 -2.08
C LYS A 20 15.29 4.02 -1.62
N THR A 21 14.34 4.52 -2.39
CA THR A 21 12.92 4.29 -2.16
C THR A 21 12.45 3.23 -3.13
N LEU A 22 11.74 2.23 -2.64
CA LEU A 22 11.16 1.18 -3.47
C LEU A 22 9.65 1.23 -3.34
N GLY A 23 8.97 1.29 -4.46
CA GLY A 23 7.53 1.23 -4.57
C GLY A 23 7.07 -0.09 -5.18
N TYR A 24 5.84 -0.45 -4.82
CA TYR A 24 5.08 -1.52 -5.44
C TYR A 24 3.71 -0.98 -5.80
N TYR A 25 3.26 -1.22 -7.02
CA TYR A 25 1.97 -0.78 -7.50
C TYR A 25 1.38 -1.83 -8.43
N ASN A 26 0.31 -2.49 -8.02
CA ASN A 26 -0.42 -3.46 -8.83
C ASN A 26 0.48 -4.48 -9.55
N GLY A 27 1.40 -5.08 -8.82
CA GLY A 27 2.30 -6.13 -9.34
C GLY A 27 3.62 -5.62 -9.91
N LYS A 28 3.87 -4.32 -9.91
CA LYS A 28 5.10 -3.73 -10.44
C LYS A 28 5.95 -3.11 -9.33
N TYR A 29 7.24 -3.39 -9.37
CA TYR A 29 8.25 -2.77 -8.52
C TYR A 29 9.01 -1.71 -9.32
N ASP A 30 9.22 -0.55 -8.73
CA ASP A 30 10.11 0.49 -9.26
C ASP A 30 10.51 1.45 -8.14
N GLU A 31 11.44 2.36 -8.43
CA GLU A 31 11.67 3.51 -7.55
C GLU A 31 10.40 4.37 -7.52
N ILE A 32 10.05 4.88 -6.33
CA ILE A 32 8.78 5.63 -6.15
C ILE A 32 8.70 6.82 -7.10
N GLU A 33 9.83 7.47 -7.38
CA GLU A 33 9.91 8.64 -8.24
C GLU A 33 9.52 8.35 -9.69
N ASN A 34 9.62 7.09 -10.11
CA ASN A 34 9.24 6.64 -11.45
C ASN A 34 7.79 6.15 -11.54
N MET A 35 7.08 6.11 -10.41
CA MET A 35 5.73 5.57 -10.35
C MET A 35 4.68 6.66 -10.44
N SER A 36 3.57 6.34 -11.06
CA SER A 36 2.41 7.23 -11.18
C SER A 36 1.13 6.46 -10.90
N ILE A 37 0.11 7.20 -10.54
CA ILE A 37 -1.23 6.68 -10.28
C ILE A 37 -2.24 7.48 -11.11
N PRO A 38 -3.34 6.86 -11.54
CA PRO A 38 -4.36 7.57 -12.30
C PRO A 38 -4.93 8.76 -11.52
N MET A 39 -5.08 9.90 -12.17
CA MET A 39 -5.77 11.05 -11.59
C MET A 39 -7.23 10.75 -11.27
N THR A 40 -7.81 9.76 -11.91
CA THR A 40 -9.19 9.31 -11.71
C THR A 40 -9.36 8.36 -10.53
N ASP A 41 -8.29 8.06 -9.79
CA ASP A 41 -8.40 7.32 -8.54
C ASP A 41 -9.25 8.13 -7.54
N ARG A 42 -10.29 7.50 -7.02
CA ARG A 42 -11.28 8.15 -6.14
C ARG A 42 -10.65 8.71 -4.85
N VAL A 43 -9.51 8.18 -4.43
CA VAL A 43 -8.81 8.67 -3.23
C VAL A 43 -8.42 10.14 -3.31
N HIS A 44 -8.21 10.67 -4.52
CA HIS A 44 -7.88 12.08 -4.73
C HIS A 44 -9.05 13.02 -4.47
N TRP A 45 -10.27 12.54 -4.67
CA TRP A 45 -11.48 13.38 -4.56
C TRP A 45 -12.20 13.21 -3.23
N PHE A 46 -12.21 12.00 -2.66
CA PHE A 46 -13.10 11.64 -1.57
C PHE A 46 -12.41 10.97 -0.38
N GLY A 47 -11.09 10.83 -0.41
CA GLY A 47 -10.40 10.03 0.60
C GLY A 47 -10.85 8.56 0.61
N ASP A 48 -11.21 8.02 -0.55
CA ASP A 48 -11.81 6.69 -0.72
C ASP A 48 -10.74 5.59 -0.72
N GLY A 49 -10.07 5.47 0.40
CA GLY A 49 -8.99 4.52 0.62
C GLY A 49 -8.59 4.45 2.09
N VAL A 50 -7.80 3.45 2.42
CA VAL A 50 -7.25 3.26 3.76
C VAL A 50 -5.77 2.91 3.66
N TYR A 51 -5.02 3.20 4.73
CA TYR A 51 -3.61 2.85 4.81
C TYR A 51 -3.25 2.29 6.18
N ASP A 52 -2.12 1.63 6.24
CA ASP A 52 -1.43 1.33 7.47
C ASP A 52 0.08 1.51 7.28
N ALA A 53 0.81 1.68 8.36
CA ALA A 53 2.23 1.93 8.29
C ALA A 53 2.91 1.56 9.60
N GLY A 54 4.19 1.17 9.51
CA GLY A 54 4.96 0.82 10.70
C GLY A 54 6.46 0.76 10.45
N PRO A 55 7.25 0.77 11.53
CA PRO A 55 8.69 0.67 11.41
C PRO A 55 9.12 -0.76 11.10
N CYS A 56 10.23 -0.86 10.38
CA CYS A 56 10.96 -2.09 10.16
C CYS A 56 12.37 -1.93 10.72
N ARG A 57 12.83 -2.92 11.44
CA ARG A 57 14.18 -2.97 12.02
C ARG A 57 14.82 -4.30 11.68
N ASN A 58 16.02 -4.22 11.15
CA ASN A 58 16.79 -5.42 10.81
C ASN A 58 15.98 -6.41 9.94
N TYR A 59 15.25 -5.87 8.95
CA TYR A 59 14.31 -6.58 8.06
C TYR A 59 13.09 -7.20 8.76
N HIS A 60 12.83 -6.88 10.02
CA HIS A 60 11.62 -7.27 10.72
C HIS A 60 10.64 -6.11 10.80
N ILE A 61 9.47 -6.30 10.24
CA ILE A 61 8.35 -5.35 10.33
C ILE A 61 7.74 -5.52 11.73
N PHE A 62 7.76 -4.44 12.52
CA PHE A 62 7.23 -4.45 13.88
C PHE A 62 5.72 -4.65 13.88
N ALA A 63 5.23 -5.56 14.73
CA ALA A 63 3.80 -5.84 14.93
C ALA A 63 3.04 -6.05 13.61
N MET A 64 3.63 -6.80 12.68
CA MET A 64 3.08 -6.96 11.33
C MET A 64 1.67 -7.55 11.35
N ASP A 65 1.40 -8.52 12.22
CA ASP A 65 0.09 -9.16 12.30
C ASP A 65 -0.99 -8.16 12.71
N GLU A 66 -0.72 -7.37 13.74
CA GLU A 66 -1.65 -6.36 14.26
C GLU A 66 -1.87 -5.23 13.24
N HIS A 67 -0.83 -4.79 12.56
CA HIS A 67 -0.94 -3.79 11.50
C HIS A 67 -1.73 -4.30 10.31
N VAL A 68 -1.49 -5.52 9.87
CA VAL A 68 -2.23 -6.13 8.75
C VAL A 68 -3.70 -6.34 9.14
N ASP A 69 -3.98 -6.82 10.35
CA ASP A 69 -5.35 -6.97 10.84
C ASP A 69 -6.10 -5.64 10.86
N ARG A 70 -5.46 -4.59 11.37
CA ARG A 70 -6.04 -3.24 11.38
C ARG A 70 -6.30 -2.71 9.98
N PHE A 71 -5.40 -2.95 9.04
CA PHE A 71 -5.56 -2.56 7.65
C PHE A 71 -6.78 -3.22 7.00
N PHE A 72 -6.95 -4.51 7.19
CA PHE A 72 -8.12 -5.25 6.69
C PHE A 72 -9.41 -4.77 7.34
N ASN A 73 -9.40 -4.50 8.65
CA ASN A 73 -10.56 -3.95 9.35
C ASN A 73 -10.93 -2.55 8.83
N SER A 74 -9.93 -1.70 8.60
CA SER A 74 -10.15 -0.36 8.03
C SER A 74 -10.75 -0.41 6.63
N ALA A 75 -10.26 -1.32 5.78
CA ALA A 75 -10.81 -1.52 4.45
C ALA A 75 -12.27 -2.01 4.49
N ALA A 76 -12.57 -2.92 5.40
CA ALA A 76 -13.93 -3.45 5.58
C ALA A 76 -14.93 -2.35 6.00
N LEU A 77 -14.51 -1.39 6.81
CA LEU A 77 -15.37 -0.26 7.23
C LEU A 77 -15.77 0.64 6.05
N LEU A 78 -15.01 0.63 4.96
CA LEU A 78 -15.32 1.37 3.73
C LEU A 78 -15.84 0.46 2.61
N ASP A 79 -16.16 -0.80 2.90
CA ASP A 79 -16.53 -1.79 1.89
C ASP A 79 -15.50 -1.92 0.75
N ILE A 80 -14.23 -1.76 1.06
CA ILE A 80 -13.14 -1.97 0.12
C ILE A 80 -12.60 -3.39 0.31
N LYS A 81 -12.71 -4.21 -0.74
CA LYS A 81 -12.10 -5.54 -0.75
C LYS A 81 -10.63 -5.45 -1.08
N ILE A 82 -9.83 -6.01 -0.19
CA ILE A 82 -8.40 -6.21 -0.44
C ILE A 82 -8.26 -7.48 -1.29
N PRO A 83 -7.69 -7.43 -2.53
CA PRO A 83 -7.69 -8.57 -3.46
C PRO A 83 -6.66 -9.65 -3.14
N VAL A 84 -5.98 -9.57 -2.00
CA VAL A 84 -5.09 -10.62 -1.50
C VAL A 84 -5.48 -11.01 -0.08
N SER A 85 -5.06 -12.19 0.35
CA SER A 85 -5.21 -12.61 1.74
C SER A 85 -4.22 -11.87 2.66
N LYS A 86 -4.46 -11.94 3.97
CA LYS A 86 -3.52 -11.41 4.96
C LYS A 86 -2.14 -12.03 4.83
N ASP A 87 -2.07 -13.34 4.62
CA ASP A 87 -0.80 -14.05 4.46
C ASP A 87 -0.06 -13.65 3.19
N GLU A 88 -0.77 -13.47 2.08
CA GLU A 88 -0.21 -12.96 0.84
C GLU A 88 0.32 -11.54 0.98
N LEU A 89 -0.40 -10.66 1.69
CA LEU A 89 0.07 -9.31 1.97
C LEU A 89 1.33 -9.32 2.84
N LYS A 90 1.37 -10.13 3.89
CA LYS A 90 2.56 -10.28 4.75
C LYS A 90 3.78 -10.76 3.96
N ALA A 91 3.59 -11.75 3.09
CA ALA A 91 4.64 -12.25 2.21
C ALA A 91 5.16 -11.17 1.27
N LEU A 92 4.26 -10.37 0.69
CA LEU A 92 4.60 -9.26 -0.19
C LEU A 92 5.39 -8.16 0.55
N LEU A 93 4.95 -7.79 1.75
CA LEU A 93 5.65 -6.79 2.57
C LEU A 93 7.05 -7.26 2.98
N ASN A 94 7.19 -8.53 3.35
CA ASN A 94 8.50 -9.12 3.65
C ASN A 94 9.41 -9.15 2.42
N ASP A 95 8.88 -9.49 1.25
CA ASP A 95 9.64 -9.47 0.01
C ASP A 95 10.11 -8.05 -0.34
N LEU A 96 9.24 -7.07 -0.17
CA LEU A 96 9.55 -5.66 -0.40
C LEU A 96 10.71 -5.16 0.47
N VAL A 97 10.70 -5.45 1.77
CA VAL A 97 11.78 -5.00 2.67
C VAL A 97 13.10 -5.71 2.38
N ARG A 98 13.07 -6.97 1.96
CA ARG A 98 14.27 -7.73 1.60
C ARG A 98 14.97 -7.22 0.34
N LYS A 99 14.26 -6.52 -0.53
CA LYS A 99 14.84 -5.89 -1.74
C LYS A 99 15.62 -4.61 -1.43
N MET A 100 15.51 -4.10 -0.20
CA MET A 100 16.21 -2.89 0.22
C MET A 100 17.63 -3.20 0.71
N ASP A 101 18.52 -2.23 0.53
CA ASP A 101 19.92 -2.31 0.97
C ASP A 101 20.13 -2.14 2.49
N THR A 102 19.08 -1.76 3.20
CA THR A 102 19.06 -1.65 4.66
C THR A 102 17.77 -2.24 5.22
N GLY A 103 17.86 -2.85 6.40
CA GLY A 103 16.70 -3.37 7.12
C GLY A 103 16.03 -2.38 8.07
N ASN A 104 16.53 -1.14 8.13
CA ASN A 104 15.98 -0.08 8.98
C ASN A 104 15.15 0.88 8.14
N LEU A 105 13.86 0.60 8.08
CA LEU A 105 12.92 1.18 7.11
C LEU A 105 11.65 1.64 7.79
N PHE A 106 10.89 2.43 7.08
CA PHE A 106 9.48 2.68 7.36
C PHE A 106 8.66 2.08 6.23
N VAL A 107 7.70 1.23 6.57
CA VAL A 107 6.83 0.54 5.61
C VAL A 107 5.47 1.19 5.62
N TYR A 108 4.98 1.55 4.46
CA TYR A 108 3.65 2.12 4.25
C TYR A 108 2.91 1.32 3.19
N TYR A 109 1.64 1.06 3.40
CA TYR A 109 0.80 0.41 2.41
C TYR A 109 -0.62 0.97 2.43
N GLN A 110 -1.24 1.00 1.28
CA GLN A 110 -2.54 1.62 1.05
C GLN A 110 -3.35 0.80 0.05
N VAL A 111 -4.65 0.76 0.25
CA VAL A 111 -5.63 0.30 -0.74
C VAL A 111 -6.65 1.40 -0.98
N THR A 112 -7.01 1.59 -2.24
CA THR A 112 -8.07 2.52 -2.64
C THR A 112 -9.19 1.76 -3.34
N ARG A 113 -10.35 2.38 -3.47
CA ARG A 113 -11.44 1.80 -4.27
C ARG A 113 -11.09 1.72 -5.76
N GLY A 114 -10.08 2.44 -6.20
CA GLY A 114 -9.64 2.48 -7.59
C GLY A 114 -10.19 3.67 -8.37
N SER A 115 -10.02 3.58 -9.67
CA SER A 115 -10.40 4.64 -10.61
C SER A 115 -11.86 4.55 -11.00
N GLY A 116 -12.49 5.70 -11.23
CA GLY A 116 -13.87 5.77 -11.67
C GLY A 116 -14.28 7.19 -12.05
N LEU A 117 -15.49 7.34 -12.54
CA LEU A 117 -16.07 8.66 -12.75
C LEU A 117 -16.27 9.36 -11.41
N ARG A 118 -16.07 10.68 -11.39
CA ARG A 118 -16.31 11.47 -10.19
C ARG A 118 -17.80 11.49 -9.86
N ASN A 119 -18.19 10.73 -8.86
CA ASN A 119 -19.54 10.68 -8.32
C ASN A 119 -19.43 10.57 -6.79
N HIS A 120 -20.31 11.26 -6.06
CA HIS A 120 -20.32 11.21 -4.60
C HIS A 120 -20.71 9.84 -4.07
N VAL A 121 -21.55 9.11 -4.79
CA VAL A 121 -21.89 7.72 -4.46
C VAL A 121 -20.79 6.81 -4.99
N TYR A 122 -20.19 6.01 -4.10
CA TYR A 122 -19.22 5.02 -4.55
C TYR A 122 -19.92 3.86 -5.28
N PRO A 123 -19.25 3.25 -6.27
CA PRO A 123 -19.83 2.13 -7.00
C PRO A 123 -20.01 0.91 -6.10
N GLU A 124 -21.17 0.29 -6.19
CA GLU A 124 -21.46 -0.95 -5.46
C GLU A 124 -20.65 -2.14 -5.98
N GLY A 125 -20.34 -3.04 -5.10
CA GLY A 125 -19.92 -4.39 -5.30
C GLY A 125 -18.50 -4.78 -5.46
#